data_daab6bc7b1cd6e64b64c4239464b765d
#
_entry.id   daab6bc7b1cd6e64b64c4239464b765d
#
_cell.length_a   1.000
_cell.length_b   1.000
_cell.length_c   1.000
_cell.angle_alpha   90.00
_cell.angle_beta   90.00
_cell.angle_gamma   90.00
#
_symmetry.space_group_name_H-M   'P 1'
#
loop_
_entity.id
_entity.type
_entity.pdbx_description
1 polymer ?
#
loop_
_entity_poly.entity_id
_entity_poly.type
_entity_poly.pdbx_seq_one_letter_code
_entity_poly.pdbx_strand_id
1 'polypeptide(L)'
;ICFYFKGVKEPSNGNTDWAKPAFETDNAWLSGRTGFGYSNNAAEASHLSTTLNDMRNNYLSVYARVPFQLNGSDMDRLKSLQLTMNYDDSFVVYLNGVRVGAEGVNGNPPAFNQVSNAGSDYDPQTIDLTSKQALLVNGRNWLAIQGHNVGIGNSSDFVMAPELSLTL
;
A
#
# COMPACT_ATOMS: atom_id res chain seq x y z
N ILE A 1 5.94 -10.23 -7.93
CA ILE A 1 6.98 -9.59 -7.08
C ILE A 1 6.70 -8.10 -7.07
N CYS A 2 6.70 -7.51 -5.92
CA CYS A 2 6.58 -6.08 -5.68
C CYS A 2 7.80 -5.57 -4.90
N PHE A 3 7.89 -4.24 -4.75
CA PHE A 3 8.95 -3.60 -3.98
C PHE A 3 8.36 -2.98 -2.73
N TYR A 4 9.10 -3.03 -1.62
CA TYR A 4 8.71 -2.35 -0.40
C TYR A 4 9.88 -1.64 0.27
N PHE A 5 9.55 -0.62 1.05
CA PHE A 5 10.50 0.22 1.77
C PHE A 5 10.04 0.37 3.22
N LYS A 6 10.96 0.14 4.16
CA LYS A 6 10.70 0.33 5.59
C LYS A 6 10.79 1.81 5.92
N GLY A 7 9.76 2.36 6.54
CA GLY A 7 9.62 3.79 6.82
C GLY A 7 10.54 4.30 7.93
N VAL A 8 11.84 4.09 7.78
CA VAL A 8 12.87 4.67 8.67
C VAL A 8 13.27 6.08 8.24
N LYS A 9 12.86 6.49 7.05
CA LYS A 9 12.99 7.83 6.45
C LYS A 9 11.99 7.95 5.31
N GLU A 10 11.90 9.13 4.69
CA GLU A 10 11.12 9.29 3.46
C GLU A 10 11.74 8.48 2.30
N PRO A 11 10.94 7.76 1.51
CA PRO A 11 11.41 6.95 0.38
C PRO A 11 11.84 7.79 -0.84
N SER A 12 11.45 9.05 -0.87
CA SER A 12 11.84 10.05 -1.85
C SER A 12 11.88 11.42 -1.16
N ASN A 13 12.39 12.46 -1.82
CA ASN A 13 12.67 13.78 -1.24
C ASN A 13 11.38 14.54 -0.76
N GLY A 14 10.68 13.98 0.22
CA GLY A 14 9.58 14.62 0.94
C GLY A 14 8.28 14.77 0.15
N ASN A 15 8.06 13.94 -0.85
CA ASN A 15 6.90 13.98 -1.72
C ASN A 15 6.44 12.59 -2.15
N THR A 16 5.49 12.53 -3.09
CA THR A 16 4.93 11.28 -3.63
C THR A 16 5.69 10.76 -4.87
N ASP A 17 6.93 11.18 -5.12
CA ASP A 17 7.68 10.70 -6.30
C ASP A 17 7.86 9.19 -6.29
N TRP A 18 8.04 8.59 -5.11
CA TRP A 18 8.11 7.13 -4.94
C TRP A 18 6.87 6.39 -5.48
N ALA A 19 5.71 7.03 -5.56
CA ALA A 19 4.46 6.43 -6.05
C ALA A 19 4.30 6.52 -7.58
N LYS A 20 5.13 7.33 -8.26
CA LYS A 20 5.03 7.56 -9.71
C LYS A 20 5.61 6.41 -10.53
N PRO A 21 5.09 6.15 -11.75
CA PRO A 21 5.62 5.13 -12.65
C PRO A 21 7.11 5.28 -12.97
N ALA A 22 7.59 6.53 -13.14
CA ALA A 22 8.97 6.82 -13.50
C ALA A 22 9.97 6.71 -12.33
N PHE A 23 9.50 6.46 -11.10
CA PHE A 23 10.40 6.32 -9.96
C PHE A 23 11.16 4.99 -10.03
N GLU A 24 12.47 5.08 -9.91
CA GLU A 24 13.36 3.92 -9.83
C GLU A 24 13.73 3.65 -8.37
N THR A 25 13.58 2.40 -7.96
CA THR A 25 13.94 1.96 -6.60
C THR A 25 15.44 1.81 -6.47
N ASP A 26 15.99 2.31 -5.38
CA ASP A 26 17.39 2.14 -5.00
C ASP A 26 17.60 0.89 -4.10
N ASN A 27 18.80 0.71 -3.59
CA ASN A 27 19.17 -0.43 -2.73
C ASN A 27 18.47 -0.45 -1.36
N ALA A 28 17.75 0.62 -0.99
CA ALA A 28 16.95 0.64 0.24
C ALA A 28 15.56 0.01 0.06
N TRP A 29 15.15 -0.22 -1.18
CA TRP A 29 13.94 -0.95 -1.51
C TRP A 29 14.20 -2.45 -1.55
N LEU A 30 13.34 -3.21 -0.91
CA LEU A 30 13.40 -4.66 -0.82
C LEU A 30 12.35 -5.29 -1.75
N SER A 31 12.59 -6.52 -2.17
CA SER A 31 11.61 -7.30 -2.94
C SER A 31 10.76 -8.14 -2.01
N GLY A 32 9.45 -8.25 -2.30
CA GLY A 32 8.51 -9.03 -1.51
C GLY A 32 7.28 -9.44 -2.30
N ARG A 33 6.31 -10.00 -1.57
CA ARG A 33 4.95 -10.27 -2.04
C ARG A 33 3.97 -9.41 -1.26
N THR A 34 2.85 -9.06 -1.85
CA THR A 34 1.77 -8.32 -1.18
C THR A 34 1.26 -9.08 0.04
N GLY A 35 0.84 -8.34 1.05
CA GLY A 35 0.59 -8.83 2.39
C GLY A 35 1.82 -8.62 3.27
N PHE A 36 2.04 -7.35 3.66
CA PHE A 36 3.16 -6.91 4.50
C PHE A 36 2.68 -6.74 5.93
N GLY A 37 3.48 -7.14 6.90
CA GLY A 37 3.17 -6.87 8.29
C GLY A 37 3.67 -7.90 9.28
N TYR A 38 3.14 -7.82 10.48
CA TYR A 38 3.31 -8.79 11.55
C TYR A 38 2.03 -8.88 12.39
N SER A 39 1.67 -10.04 12.86
CA SER A 39 0.55 -10.25 13.79
C SER A 39 0.67 -11.58 14.50
N ASN A 40 0.16 -11.63 15.74
CA ASN A 40 -0.04 -12.85 16.50
C ASN A 40 -1.46 -13.42 16.32
N ASN A 41 -2.35 -12.71 15.65
CA ASN A 41 -3.69 -13.15 15.29
C ASN A 41 -3.62 -14.00 14.02
N ALA A 42 -4.15 -15.24 14.06
CA ALA A 42 -4.08 -16.16 12.94
C ALA A 42 -4.87 -15.69 11.70
N ALA A 43 -5.99 -14.98 11.90
CA ALA A 43 -6.77 -14.44 10.79
C ALA A 43 -6.01 -13.36 10.03
N GLU A 44 -5.41 -12.40 10.73
CA GLU A 44 -4.58 -11.35 10.16
C GLU A 44 -3.31 -11.92 9.53
N ALA A 45 -2.62 -12.81 10.24
CA ALA A 45 -1.39 -13.45 9.76
C ALA A 45 -1.62 -14.25 8.46
N SER A 46 -2.84 -14.72 8.19
CA SER A 46 -3.19 -15.41 6.95
C SER A 46 -3.08 -14.53 5.70
N HIS A 47 -3.13 -13.21 5.85
CA HIS A 47 -2.96 -12.24 4.76
C HIS A 47 -1.49 -11.83 4.53
N LEU A 48 -0.57 -12.27 5.39
CA LEU A 48 0.84 -11.89 5.32
C LEU A 48 1.65 -12.86 4.45
N SER A 49 2.28 -12.32 3.42
CA SER A 49 3.26 -13.05 2.58
C SER A 49 4.67 -12.50 2.73
N THR A 50 4.82 -11.31 3.29
CA THR A 50 6.10 -10.67 3.62
C THR A 50 6.04 -10.22 5.07
N THR A 51 6.62 -11.02 5.97
CA THR A 51 6.58 -10.77 7.41
C THR A 51 7.63 -9.74 7.81
N LEU A 52 7.22 -8.73 8.56
CA LEU A 52 8.05 -7.61 9.02
C LEU A 52 8.32 -7.70 10.53
N ASN A 53 8.97 -8.79 10.96
CA ASN A 53 9.25 -9.05 12.39
C ASN A 53 10.10 -7.97 13.07
N ASP A 54 10.80 -7.16 12.28
CA ASP A 54 11.63 -6.06 12.76
C ASP A 54 10.90 -4.71 12.79
N MET A 55 9.62 -4.64 12.43
CA MET A 55 8.88 -3.37 12.40
C MET A 55 8.70 -2.79 13.80
N ARG A 56 8.31 -3.64 14.75
CA ARG A 56 8.06 -3.24 16.14
C ARG A 56 9.30 -2.60 16.76
N ASN A 57 9.17 -1.44 17.37
CA ASN A 57 10.20 -0.59 17.95
C ASN A 57 11.18 0.08 16.95
N ASN A 58 11.03 -0.12 15.65
CA ASN A 58 12.00 0.39 14.68
C ASN A 58 11.40 1.39 13.68
N TYR A 59 10.20 1.15 13.15
CA TYR A 59 9.57 2.06 12.19
C TYR A 59 8.04 1.96 12.25
N LEU A 60 7.38 3.04 11.84
CA LEU A 60 5.92 3.21 11.91
C LEU A 60 5.21 2.96 10.59
N SER A 61 5.91 3.06 9.47
CA SER A 61 5.28 2.97 8.16
C SER A 61 5.99 2.00 7.22
N VAL A 62 5.23 1.52 6.25
CA VAL A 62 5.73 0.68 5.16
C VAL A 62 5.20 1.23 3.85
N TYR A 63 6.07 1.35 2.87
CA TYR A 63 5.73 1.77 1.51
C TYR A 63 5.84 0.56 0.59
N ALA A 64 4.87 0.36 -0.26
CA ALA A 64 4.88 -0.73 -1.25
C ALA A 64 4.59 -0.20 -2.66
N ARG A 65 5.26 -0.78 -3.64
CA ARG A 65 5.02 -0.55 -5.08
C ARG A 65 4.68 -1.88 -5.73
N VAL A 66 3.44 -2.02 -6.15
CA VAL A 66 2.90 -3.26 -6.73
C VAL A 66 2.65 -3.04 -8.22
N PRO A 67 3.46 -3.63 -9.11
CA PRO A 67 3.23 -3.53 -10.54
C PRO A 67 2.11 -4.45 -10.99
N PHE A 68 1.30 -3.99 -11.95
CA PHE A 68 0.35 -4.83 -12.68
C PHE A 68 0.31 -4.43 -14.16
N GLN A 69 -0.10 -5.36 -15.02
CA GLN A 69 -0.11 -5.16 -16.47
C GLN A 69 -1.54 -5.08 -16.98
N LEU A 70 -1.78 -4.13 -17.88
CA LEU A 70 -2.99 -4.07 -18.69
C LEU A 70 -2.58 -3.93 -20.15
N ASN A 71 -3.31 -4.58 -21.04
CA ASN A 71 -3.19 -4.33 -22.47
C ASN A 71 -4.35 -3.44 -22.97
N GLY A 72 -4.24 -2.93 -24.19
CA GLY A 72 -5.26 -2.03 -24.76
C GLY A 72 -6.65 -2.67 -24.79
N SER A 73 -6.74 -3.96 -25.09
CA SER A 73 -8.02 -4.66 -25.13
C SER A 73 -8.66 -4.87 -23.75
N ASP A 74 -7.86 -4.95 -22.70
CA ASP A 74 -8.36 -4.99 -21.31
C ASP A 74 -8.93 -3.62 -20.93
N MET A 75 -8.24 -2.56 -21.30
CA MET A 75 -8.67 -1.18 -21.02
C MET A 75 -10.00 -0.86 -21.74
N ASP A 76 -10.16 -1.27 -23.00
CA ASP A 76 -11.39 -1.06 -23.78
C ASP A 76 -12.61 -1.82 -23.21
N ARG A 77 -12.36 -2.93 -22.50
CA ARG A 77 -13.41 -3.78 -21.92
C ARG A 77 -13.60 -3.60 -20.42
N LEU A 78 -12.80 -2.77 -19.77
CA LEU A 78 -12.82 -2.59 -18.33
C LEU A 78 -14.18 -2.05 -17.85
N LYS A 79 -14.91 -2.87 -17.08
CA LYS A 79 -16.20 -2.53 -16.48
C LYS A 79 -16.06 -2.05 -15.05
N SER A 80 -15.15 -2.67 -14.29
CA SER A 80 -14.88 -2.25 -12.92
C SER A 80 -13.43 -2.48 -12.52
N LEU A 81 -12.94 -1.62 -11.65
CA LEU A 81 -11.65 -1.72 -10.97
C LEU A 81 -11.89 -1.50 -9.49
N GLN A 82 -11.58 -2.49 -8.67
CA GLN A 82 -11.78 -2.42 -7.22
C GLN A 82 -10.50 -2.80 -6.47
N LEU A 83 -10.22 -2.09 -5.41
CA LEU A 83 -9.15 -2.40 -4.48
C LEU A 83 -9.74 -2.78 -3.13
N THR A 84 -9.52 -4.00 -2.70
CA THR A 84 -9.78 -4.42 -1.33
C THR A 84 -8.49 -4.29 -0.53
N MET A 85 -8.52 -3.50 0.53
CA MET A 85 -7.44 -3.37 1.50
C MET A 85 -7.79 -4.15 2.76
N ASN A 86 -7.02 -5.21 3.05
CA ASN A 86 -6.98 -5.81 4.36
C ASN A 86 -5.88 -5.09 5.13
N TYR A 87 -6.23 -4.34 6.17
CA TYR A 87 -5.29 -3.43 6.83
C TYR A 87 -5.53 -3.34 8.34
N ASP A 88 -4.47 -3.01 9.02
CA ASP A 88 -4.34 -2.64 10.40
C ASP A 88 -3.04 -1.80 10.52
N ASP A 89 -3.04 -0.50 10.86
CA ASP A 89 -4.12 0.38 11.34
C ASP A 89 -4.65 1.35 10.26
N SER A 90 -3.81 1.80 9.33
CA SER A 90 -4.19 2.82 8.34
C SER A 90 -3.36 2.76 7.06
N PHE A 91 -3.86 3.40 6.01
CA PHE A 91 -3.18 3.42 4.71
C PHE A 91 -3.51 4.64 3.85
N VAL A 92 -2.64 4.88 2.87
CA VAL A 92 -2.88 5.76 1.71
C VAL A 92 -2.53 5.00 0.44
N VAL A 93 -3.35 5.14 -0.60
CA VAL A 93 -3.19 4.46 -1.88
C VAL A 93 -3.04 5.45 -3.02
N TYR A 94 -2.12 5.14 -3.92
CA TYR A 94 -1.87 5.87 -5.15
C TYR A 94 -1.95 4.92 -6.36
N LEU A 95 -2.61 5.36 -7.42
CA LEU A 95 -2.63 4.70 -8.72
C LEU A 95 -1.82 5.54 -9.70
N ASN A 96 -0.72 5.00 -10.22
CA ASN A 96 0.22 5.71 -11.11
C ASN A 96 0.63 7.10 -10.60
N GLY A 97 0.86 7.24 -9.29
CA GLY A 97 1.31 8.47 -8.63
C GLY A 97 0.18 9.42 -8.19
N VAL A 98 -1.07 9.12 -8.51
CA VAL A 98 -2.23 9.93 -8.09
C VAL A 98 -2.89 9.27 -6.89
N ARG A 99 -3.09 10.02 -5.80
CA ARG A 99 -3.81 9.54 -4.61
C ARG A 99 -5.25 9.19 -4.98
N VAL A 100 -5.68 7.98 -4.67
CA VAL A 100 -7.01 7.46 -4.99
C VAL A 100 -7.80 6.99 -3.77
N GLY A 101 -7.15 6.86 -2.61
CA GLY A 101 -7.81 6.48 -1.37
C GLY A 101 -6.91 6.66 -0.15
N ALA A 102 -7.52 6.74 1.02
CA ALA A 102 -6.84 6.70 2.31
C ALA A 102 -7.83 6.40 3.42
N GLU A 103 -7.36 5.77 4.48
CA GLU A 103 -8.12 5.54 5.70
C GLU A 103 -7.20 5.71 6.93
N GLY A 104 -7.72 6.36 7.97
CA GLY A 104 -7.13 6.37 9.30
C GLY A 104 -5.82 7.13 9.49
N VAL A 105 -5.35 7.93 8.53
CA VAL A 105 -4.11 8.70 8.66
C VAL A 105 -4.22 10.12 8.13
N ASN A 106 -3.62 11.07 8.86
CA ASN A 106 -3.54 12.47 8.47
C ASN A 106 -2.36 12.74 7.54
N GLY A 107 -2.47 13.81 6.76
CA GLY A 107 -1.42 14.26 5.85
C GLY A 107 -1.69 13.94 4.37
N ASN A 108 -1.07 14.71 3.49
CA ASN A 108 -1.19 14.53 2.05
C ASN A 108 0.11 14.97 1.34
N PRO A 109 1.12 14.10 1.26
CA PRO A 109 1.22 12.75 1.84
C PRO A 109 1.43 12.78 3.36
N PRO A 110 1.14 11.67 4.09
CA PRO A 110 1.61 11.49 5.46
C PRO A 110 3.13 11.38 5.50
N ALA A 111 3.76 11.90 6.56
CA ALA A 111 5.19 11.69 6.77
C ALA A 111 5.49 10.23 7.16
N PHE A 112 6.71 9.76 6.89
CA PHE A 112 7.12 8.36 7.22
C PHE A 112 6.96 7.99 8.70
N ASN A 113 7.04 8.96 9.59
CA ASN A 113 6.90 8.80 11.04
C ASN A 113 5.53 9.23 11.58
N GLN A 114 4.55 9.46 10.70
CA GLN A 114 3.17 9.74 11.10
C GLN A 114 2.55 8.47 11.69
N VAL A 115 1.93 8.58 12.85
CA VAL A 115 1.11 7.52 13.43
C VAL A 115 -0.27 7.47 12.81
N SER A 116 -0.90 6.31 12.83
CA SER A 116 -2.34 6.18 12.53
C SER A 116 -3.16 7.00 13.53
N ASN A 117 -4.31 7.54 13.09
CA ASN A 117 -5.19 8.35 13.95
C ASN A 117 -5.92 7.53 15.02
N ALA A 118 -6.15 6.25 14.75
CA ALA A 118 -6.76 5.29 15.65
C ALA A 118 -6.30 3.89 15.26
N GLY A 119 -6.25 2.96 16.21
CA GLY A 119 -6.15 1.54 15.90
C GLY A 119 -7.38 1.08 15.11
N SER A 120 -7.17 0.31 14.07
CA SER A 120 -8.23 -0.41 13.37
C SER A 120 -8.19 -1.86 13.85
N ASP A 121 -9.32 -2.40 14.23
CA ASP A 121 -9.45 -3.85 14.41
C ASP A 121 -9.68 -4.45 13.02
N TYR A 122 -8.59 -4.76 12.29
CA TYR A 122 -8.60 -5.49 11.02
C TYR A 122 -9.99 -5.53 10.32
N ASP A 123 -10.31 -4.50 9.55
CA ASP A 123 -11.57 -4.39 8.81
C ASP A 123 -11.27 -4.15 7.31
N PRO A 124 -11.58 -5.12 6.43
CA PRO A 124 -11.30 -4.95 5.01
C PRO A 124 -12.15 -3.82 4.42
N GLN A 125 -11.48 -2.89 3.75
CA GLN A 125 -12.11 -1.78 3.01
C GLN A 125 -12.04 -2.03 1.52
N THR A 126 -13.18 -1.87 0.83
CA THR A 126 -13.22 -1.91 -0.64
C THR A 126 -13.36 -0.49 -1.19
N ILE A 127 -12.42 -0.10 -2.02
CA ILE A 127 -12.39 1.18 -2.72
C ILE A 127 -12.75 0.94 -4.18
N ASP A 128 -13.82 1.54 -4.66
CA ASP A 128 -14.18 1.54 -6.07
C ASP A 128 -13.30 2.54 -6.84
N LEU A 129 -12.41 2.02 -7.66
CA LEU A 129 -11.50 2.77 -8.52
C LEU A 129 -12.00 2.87 -9.97
N THR A 130 -13.22 2.42 -10.28
CA THR A 130 -13.78 2.40 -11.64
C THR A 130 -13.78 3.80 -12.26
N SER A 131 -14.09 4.85 -11.52
CA SER A 131 -14.03 6.23 -11.99
C SER A 131 -12.60 6.77 -12.23
N LYS A 132 -11.57 6.00 -11.86
CA LYS A 132 -10.14 6.34 -12.01
C LYS A 132 -9.48 5.68 -13.22
N GLN A 133 -10.25 5.08 -14.11
CA GLN A 133 -9.74 4.39 -15.32
C GLN A 133 -8.84 5.29 -16.17
N ALA A 134 -9.09 6.58 -16.21
CA ALA A 134 -8.26 7.55 -16.94
C ALA A 134 -6.80 7.64 -16.44
N LEU A 135 -6.52 7.12 -15.24
CA LEU A 135 -5.16 7.03 -14.70
C LEU A 135 -4.39 5.79 -15.20
N LEU A 136 -5.09 4.82 -15.79
CA LEU A 136 -4.47 3.58 -16.28
C LEU A 136 -3.77 3.82 -17.62
N VAL A 137 -2.71 3.05 -17.85
CA VAL A 137 -1.98 3.07 -19.11
C VAL A 137 -1.90 1.66 -19.71
N ASN A 138 -1.77 1.60 -21.02
CA ASN A 138 -1.42 0.35 -21.69
C ASN A 138 0.01 -0.06 -21.29
N GLY A 139 0.16 -1.28 -20.78
CA GLY A 139 1.41 -1.79 -20.25
C GLY A 139 1.44 -1.80 -18.73
N ARG A 140 2.58 -1.41 -18.15
CA ARG A 140 2.81 -1.47 -16.71
C ARG A 140 2.15 -0.31 -15.97
N ASN A 141 1.33 -0.65 -15.00
CA ASN A 141 0.73 0.26 -14.03
C ASN A 141 1.31 -0.01 -12.63
N TRP A 142 1.18 0.95 -11.74
CA TRP A 142 1.65 0.87 -10.37
C TRP A 142 0.56 1.20 -9.37
N LEU A 143 0.28 0.25 -8.49
CA LEU A 143 -0.42 0.51 -7.24
C LEU A 143 0.64 0.77 -6.18
N ALA A 144 0.66 1.97 -5.62
CA ALA A 144 1.59 2.34 -4.57
C ALA A 144 0.82 2.60 -3.27
N ILE A 145 1.31 2.06 -2.15
CA ILE A 145 0.60 2.07 -0.87
C ILE A 145 1.57 2.46 0.22
N GLN A 146 1.13 3.33 1.11
CA GLN A 146 1.81 3.70 2.34
C GLN A 146 0.92 3.28 3.50
N GLY A 147 1.35 2.31 4.31
CA GLY A 147 0.65 1.88 5.52
C GLY A 147 1.31 2.47 6.77
N HIS A 148 0.50 2.75 7.79
CA HIS A 148 0.95 3.31 9.06
C HIS A 148 0.40 2.54 10.25
N ASN A 149 1.26 2.33 11.23
CA ASN A 149 0.92 1.71 12.51
C ASN A 149 0.48 2.79 13.52
N VAL A 150 -0.36 2.41 14.47
CA VAL A 150 -0.83 3.28 15.56
C VAL A 150 0.28 3.62 16.56
N GLY A 151 1.31 2.80 16.66
CA GLY A 151 2.41 3.05 17.58
C GLY A 151 3.65 2.22 17.33
N ILE A 152 4.82 2.78 17.65
CA ILE A 152 6.11 2.17 17.33
C ILE A 152 6.42 0.93 18.18
N GLY A 153 5.96 0.88 19.44
CA GLY A 153 6.35 -0.18 20.37
C GLY A 153 5.18 -0.86 21.09
N ASN A 154 4.00 -0.28 21.03
CA ASN A 154 2.83 -0.72 21.77
C ASN A 154 1.75 -1.37 20.89
N SER A 155 1.92 -1.39 19.58
CA SER A 155 1.03 -2.13 18.69
C SER A 155 1.37 -3.63 18.69
N SER A 156 0.34 -4.48 18.71
CA SER A 156 0.47 -5.94 18.64
C SER A 156 0.71 -6.45 17.22
N ASP A 157 0.31 -5.66 16.24
CA ASP A 157 0.18 -6.04 14.83
C ASP A 157 0.36 -4.85 13.89
N PHE A 158 0.45 -5.16 12.62
CA PHE A 158 0.34 -4.28 11.47
C PHE A 158 0.04 -5.14 10.25
N VAL A 159 -0.97 -4.80 9.47
CA VAL A 159 -1.33 -5.48 8.23
C VAL A 159 -1.49 -4.48 7.09
N MET A 160 -0.87 -4.77 5.96
CA MET A 160 -1.05 -4.02 4.71
C MET A 160 -1.12 -5.01 3.54
N ALA A 161 -2.31 -5.50 3.23
CA ALA A 161 -2.53 -6.54 2.23
C ALA A 161 -3.56 -6.11 1.17
N PRO A 162 -3.09 -5.51 0.06
CA PRO A 162 -3.94 -5.10 -1.04
C PRO A 162 -4.32 -6.26 -1.95
N GLU A 163 -5.55 -6.25 -2.42
CA GLU A 163 -6.06 -7.11 -3.48
C GLU A 163 -6.75 -6.25 -4.55
N LEU A 164 -6.17 -6.20 -5.75
CA LEU A 164 -6.72 -5.47 -6.89
C LEU A 164 -7.49 -6.42 -7.81
N SER A 165 -8.75 -6.14 -8.04
CA SER A 165 -9.63 -6.92 -8.91
C SER A 165 -10.16 -6.09 -10.08
N LEU A 166 -10.24 -6.74 -11.25
CA LEU A 166 -10.76 -6.15 -12.49
C LEU A 166 -11.89 -7.04 -13.03
N THR A 167 -12.93 -6.39 -13.58
CA THR A 167 -13.95 -7.04 -14.42
C THR A 167 -13.88 -6.47 -15.83
N LEU A 168 -13.77 -7.35 -16.80
CA LEU A 168 -13.67 -7.00 -18.24
C LEU A 168 -14.97 -7.24 -18.99
#